data_bcbdd7571e3336f31d8ec934d8454795
#
_entry.id   bcbdd7571e3336f31d8ec934d8454795
#
_cell.length_a   1.000
_cell.length_b   1.000
_cell.length_c   1.000
_cell.angle_alpha   90.00
_cell.angle_beta   90.00
_cell.angle_gamma   90.00
#
_symmetry.space_group_name_H-M   'P 1'
#
loop_
_entity.id
_entity.type
_entity.pdbx_description
1 polymer ?
#
loop_
_entity_poly.entity_id
_entity_poly.type
_entity_poly.pdbx_seq_one_letter_code
_entity_poly.pdbx_strand_id
1 'polypeptide(L)'
;MSERIVVGITAGDVNGIGYEVILKTFGDPTMFEFCTPVVYGSPKVMTYHRKTIESATNFNVVDSASDAQPDRLNVVNCNQEDVKVDFGVATQEAGTAAFEALQCAVKEYREGKIDVIVTAPINKNSIHSEAFHFPGHTEFIEAELGEGNKALMILMNSSMRVALATVHEPISKVASLLSKDLIKEKLRILFRSLKTDFGIEIPRIAVLALNPHASDNGLIGKEENEIIKPAIDEMAAEKIQCFGPFSADGFFGSGDYRKFDAVLAMYHDQGLIPLKALDMECGVNFTAGLPVVRTSPDHGTAYDIAGQGVASEESMRQAIYAAIDIYRSRRNEKAISANPLGKLYFDRRDDSDKLKHLDPNKE
;
A
#
# COMPACT_ATOMS: atom_id res chain seq x y z
N MET A 1 21.50 -7.63 -17.66
CA MET A 1 21.14 -7.77 -16.23
C MET A 1 19.99 -6.79 -15.99
N SER A 2 18.89 -7.21 -15.41
CA SER A 2 17.83 -6.25 -15.02
C SER A 2 18.43 -5.32 -13.96
N GLU A 3 18.25 -4.02 -14.15
CA GLU A 3 18.65 -3.00 -13.20
C GLU A 3 18.03 -3.32 -11.83
N ARG A 4 18.86 -3.42 -10.78
CA ARG A 4 18.37 -3.72 -9.42
C ARG A 4 17.56 -2.54 -8.93
N ILE A 5 16.42 -2.81 -8.34
CA ILE A 5 15.53 -1.79 -7.78
C ILE A 5 16.17 -1.22 -6.51
N VAL A 6 16.26 0.09 -6.43
CA VAL A 6 16.76 0.79 -5.23
C VAL A 6 15.58 1.09 -4.31
N VAL A 7 15.56 0.42 -3.15
CA VAL A 7 14.49 0.56 -2.15
C VAL A 7 14.92 1.53 -1.06
N GLY A 8 14.29 2.70 -1.02
CA GLY A 8 14.46 3.66 0.06
C GLY A 8 13.62 3.27 1.27
N ILE A 9 14.23 3.13 2.43
CA ILE A 9 13.58 2.70 3.68
C ILE A 9 13.76 3.79 4.73
N THR A 10 12.67 4.42 5.20
CA THR A 10 12.78 5.35 6.33
C THR A 10 12.80 4.57 7.65
N ALA A 11 13.74 4.90 8.53
CA ALA A 11 13.96 4.13 9.75
C ALA A 11 12.86 4.29 10.81
N GLY A 12 12.00 5.32 10.67
CA GLY A 12 10.88 5.56 11.58
C GLY A 12 11.33 6.10 12.94
N ASP A 13 10.53 5.84 13.96
CA ASP A 13 10.79 6.28 15.33
C ASP A 13 12.00 5.56 15.94
N VAL A 14 13.01 6.32 16.37
CA VAL A 14 14.27 5.77 16.90
C VAL A 14 14.10 5.01 18.22
N ASN A 15 13.02 5.25 18.95
CA ASN A 15 12.72 4.63 20.24
C ASN A 15 11.80 3.39 20.09
N GLY A 16 11.34 3.10 18.87
CA GLY A 16 10.53 1.95 18.54
C GLY A 16 11.31 0.81 17.90
N ILE A 17 10.59 -0.10 17.26
CA ILE A 17 11.18 -1.31 16.64
C ILE A 17 11.66 -1.12 15.19
N GLY A 18 11.53 0.08 14.59
CA GLY A 18 11.82 0.31 13.17
C GLY A 18 13.22 -0.14 12.75
N TYR A 19 14.25 0.28 13.46
CA TYR A 19 15.64 -0.13 13.21
C TYR A 19 15.86 -1.63 13.45
N GLU A 20 15.21 -2.22 14.45
CA GLU A 20 15.30 -3.65 14.76
C GLU A 20 14.78 -4.50 13.61
N VAL A 21 13.56 -4.22 13.12
CA VAL A 21 12.97 -5.01 12.04
C VAL A 21 13.71 -4.84 10.71
N ILE A 22 14.31 -3.65 10.45
CA ILE A 22 15.18 -3.44 9.29
C ILE A 22 16.46 -4.30 9.41
N LEU A 23 17.15 -4.25 10.55
CA LEU A 23 18.36 -5.03 10.77
C LEU A 23 18.10 -6.54 10.64
N LYS A 24 16.99 -7.04 11.17
CA LYS A 24 16.59 -8.46 11.06
C LYS A 24 16.23 -8.84 9.62
N THR A 25 15.49 -8.01 8.90
CA THR A 25 15.14 -8.26 7.50
C THR A 25 16.40 -8.46 6.65
N PHE A 26 17.40 -7.59 6.79
CA PHE A 26 18.66 -7.68 6.03
C PHE A 26 19.75 -8.52 6.73
N GLY A 27 19.40 -9.19 7.81
CA GLY A 27 20.16 -10.32 8.36
C GLY A 27 20.14 -11.55 7.46
N ASP A 28 19.13 -11.66 6.60
CA ASP A 28 19.05 -12.66 5.53
C ASP A 28 19.72 -12.12 4.26
N PRO A 29 20.87 -12.69 3.83
CA PRO A 29 21.58 -12.21 2.64
C PRO A 29 20.79 -12.31 1.34
N THR A 30 19.78 -13.18 1.28
CA THR A 30 18.95 -13.36 0.07
C THR A 30 18.15 -12.10 -0.27
N MET A 31 17.88 -11.24 0.71
CA MET A 31 17.24 -9.95 0.48
C MET A 31 17.99 -9.04 -0.50
N PHE A 32 19.32 -9.16 -0.56
CA PHE A 32 20.14 -8.37 -1.48
C PHE A 32 20.05 -8.85 -2.94
N GLU A 33 19.49 -10.02 -3.18
CA GLU A 33 19.22 -10.50 -4.56
C GLU A 33 18.04 -9.76 -5.20
N PHE A 34 17.11 -9.27 -4.39
CA PHE A 34 15.88 -8.61 -4.85
C PHE A 34 16.02 -7.11 -5.07
N CYS A 35 16.84 -6.44 -4.24
CA CYS A 35 16.96 -4.97 -4.25
C CYS A 35 18.31 -4.48 -3.74
N THR A 36 18.55 -3.18 -3.94
CA THR A 36 19.59 -2.42 -3.25
C THR A 36 18.91 -1.59 -2.16
N PRO A 37 19.04 -1.98 -0.87
CA PRO A 37 18.38 -1.25 0.22
C PRO A 37 19.17 -0.02 0.65
N VAL A 38 18.45 1.10 0.84
CA VAL A 38 19.00 2.35 1.36
C VAL A 38 18.14 2.83 2.51
N VAL A 39 18.68 2.81 3.72
CA VAL A 39 18.00 3.26 4.93
C VAL A 39 18.29 4.74 5.16
N TYR A 40 17.24 5.52 5.33
CA TYR A 40 17.29 6.92 5.71
C TYR A 40 17.12 7.03 7.22
N GLY A 41 18.14 7.52 7.93
CA GLY A 41 18.14 7.63 9.38
C GLY A 41 19.53 7.94 9.92
N SER A 42 19.78 7.61 11.20
CA SER A 42 21.07 7.85 11.84
C SER A 42 21.92 6.57 11.89
N PRO A 43 23.15 6.58 11.32
CA PRO A 43 24.09 5.46 11.46
C PRO A 43 24.49 5.17 12.92
N LYS A 44 24.52 6.21 13.78
CA LYS A 44 24.80 6.04 15.21
C LYS A 44 23.67 5.29 15.90
N VAL A 45 22.41 5.67 15.63
CA VAL A 45 21.22 4.98 16.14
C VAL A 45 21.17 3.54 15.61
N MET A 46 21.43 3.33 14.32
CA MET A 46 21.51 1.98 13.73
C MET A 46 22.55 1.11 14.44
N THR A 47 23.72 1.68 14.73
CA THR A 47 24.79 0.98 15.48
C THR A 47 24.35 0.65 16.90
N TYR A 48 23.62 1.56 17.56
CA TYR A 48 23.11 1.35 18.91
C TYR A 48 22.11 0.21 18.95
N HIS A 49 21.09 0.24 18.08
CA HIS A 49 20.09 -0.84 17.94
C HIS A 49 20.76 -2.18 17.64
N ARG A 50 21.67 -2.20 16.65
CA ARG A 50 22.41 -3.43 16.27
C ARG A 50 23.12 -4.07 17.46
N LYS A 51 23.77 -3.28 18.31
CA LYS A 51 24.45 -3.77 19.52
C LYS A 51 23.46 -4.26 20.56
N THR A 52 22.38 -3.53 20.78
CA THR A 52 21.36 -3.86 21.79
C THR A 52 20.65 -5.19 21.49
N ILE A 53 20.35 -5.46 20.22
CA ILE A 53 19.69 -6.72 19.81
C ILE A 53 20.70 -7.81 19.37
N GLU A 54 22.00 -7.58 19.54
CA GLU A 54 23.08 -8.50 19.17
C GLU A 54 23.03 -8.96 17.70
N SER A 55 22.56 -8.05 16.79
CA SER A 55 22.46 -8.37 15.35
C SER A 55 23.84 -8.41 14.69
N ALA A 56 24.06 -9.45 13.85
CA ALA A 56 25.27 -9.58 13.03
C ALA A 56 25.22 -8.76 11.72
N THR A 57 24.09 -8.12 11.41
CA THR A 57 23.89 -7.37 10.16
C THR A 57 24.84 -6.20 10.06
N ASN A 58 25.66 -6.20 9.01
CA ASN A 58 26.57 -5.10 8.70
C ASN A 58 25.92 -4.12 7.72
N PHE A 59 26.33 -2.86 7.82
CA PHE A 59 25.87 -1.82 6.90
C PHE A 59 26.99 -0.86 6.52
N ASN A 60 26.84 -0.21 5.37
CA ASN A 60 27.70 0.87 4.90
C ASN A 60 27.05 2.21 5.19
N VAL A 61 27.83 3.20 5.55
CA VAL A 61 27.40 4.60 5.58
C VAL A 61 27.73 5.23 4.24
N VAL A 62 26.74 5.84 3.61
CA VAL A 62 26.86 6.49 2.31
C VAL A 62 26.30 7.91 2.38
N ASP A 63 26.77 8.80 1.51
CA ASP A 63 26.27 10.18 1.47
C ASP A 63 24.94 10.30 0.71
N SER A 64 24.69 9.40 -0.22
CA SER A 64 23.48 9.38 -1.06
C SER A 64 23.17 7.96 -1.53
N ALA A 65 21.90 7.71 -1.92
CA ALA A 65 21.52 6.45 -2.55
C ALA A 65 22.29 6.15 -3.84
N SER A 66 22.82 7.16 -4.52
CA SER A 66 23.67 6.98 -5.70
C SER A 66 24.98 6.26 -5.39
N ASP A 67 25.44 6.29 -4.15
CA ASP A 67 26.67 5.64 -3.70
C ASP A 67 26.42 4.26 -3.09
N ALA A 68 25.16 3.80 -3.12
CA ALA A 68 24.75 2.56 -2.48
C ALA A 68 25.37 1.33 -3.16
N GLN A 69 25.86 0.42 -2.34
CA GLN A 69 26.40 -0.87 -2.79
C GLN A 69 25.28 -1.92 -2.86
N PRO A 70 25.15 -2.66 -3.98
CA PRO A 70 23.99 -3.53 -4.20
C PRO A 70 23.88 -4.70 -3.22
N ASP A 71 25.01 -5.22 -2.73
CA ASP A 71 25.02 -6.43 -1.90
C ASP A 71 25.16 -6.11 -0.40
N ARG A 72 24.77 -4.89 -0.01
CA ARG A 72 24.91 -4.39 1.36
C ARG A 72 23.71 -3.55 1.78
N LEU A 73 23.45 -3.54 3.07
CA LEU A 73 22.56 -2.55 3.68
C LEU A 73 23.30 -1.20 3.69
N ASN A 74 22.73 -0.19 3.07
CA ASN A 74 23.30 1.15 3.00
C ASN A 74 22.50 2.09 3.92
N VAL A 75 23.17 3.03 4.57
CA VAL A 75 22.52 3.99 5.49
C VAL A 75 22.96 5.40 5.10
N VAL A 76 22.00 6.24 4.76
CA VAL A 76 22.18 7.69 4.55
C VAL A 76 21.93 8.40 5.86
N ASN A 77 22.91 9.22 6.31
CA ASN A 77 22.73 10.02 7.51
C ASN A 77 21.82 11.22 7.23
N CYS A 78 20.62 11.21 7.78
CA CYS A 78 19.64 12.26 7.60
C CYS A 78 19.53 13.23 8.79
N ASN A 79 20.11 12.87 9.93
CA ASN A 79 19.96 13.64 11.15
C ASN A 79 21.14 14.62 11.31
N GLN A 80 20.84 15.88 11.54
CA GLN A 80 21.84 16.94 11.72
C GLN A 80 22.50 16.88 13.10
N GLU A 81 21.76 16.42 14.11
CA GLU A 81 22.21 16.32 15.50
C GLU A 81 22.26 14.86 15.97
N ASP A 82 22.97 14.62 17.07
CA ASP A 82 22.99 13.31 17.72
C ASP A 82 21.67 13.04 18.41
N VAL A 83 20.98 12.01 17.96
CA VAL A 83 19.68 11.59 18.49
C VAL A 83 19.89 10.59 19.63
N LYS A 84 19.36 10.88 20.81
CA LYS A 84 19.33 9.95 21.93
C LYS A 84 18.26 8.89 21.73
N VAL A 85 18.64 7.65 22.02
CA VAL A 85 17.67 6.52 22.01
C VAL A 85 17.21 6.25 23.43
N ASP A 86 15.90 6.35 23.65
CA ASP A 86 15.19 5.96 24.88
C ASP A 86 14.09 4.96 24.50
N PHE A 87 14.40 3.67 24.50
CA PHE A 87 13.46 2.62 24.06
C PHE A 87 12.11 2.69 24.79
N GLY A 88 11.04 2.58 24.01
CA GLY A 88 9.69 2.52 24.53
C GLY A 88 9.11 3.88 24.95
N VAL A 89 9.81 5.00 24.70
CA VAL A 89 9.40 6.33 25.09
C VAL A 89 9.15 7.22 23.88
N ALA A 90 7.98 7.83 23.81
CA ALA A 90 7.68 8.83 22.78
C ALA A 90 8.36 10.16 23.14
N THR A 91 9.31 10.62 22.32
CA THR A 91 10.02 11.89 22.50
C THR A 91 9.90 12.75 21.25
N GLN A 92 9.93 14.08 21.42
CA GLN A 92 9.92 15.04 20.32
C GLN A 92 11.17 14.87 19.42
N GLU A 93 12.31 14.56 20.01
CA GLU A 93 13.58 14.32 19.29
C GLU A 93 13.43 13.11 18.35
N ALA A 94 12.83 12.01 18.82
CA ALA A 94 12.55 10.83 18.00
C ALA A 94 11.61 11.15 16.82
N GLY A 95 10.59 11.98 17.08
CA GLY A 95 9.67 12.45 16.05
C GLY A 95 10.35 13.31 14.98
N THR A 96 11.21 14.24 15.40
CA THR A 96 12.01 15.08 14.50
C THR A 96 12.95 14.24 13.63
N ALA A 97 13.67 13.30 14.24
CA ALA A 97 14.57 12.41 13.51
C ALA A 97 13.83 11.55 12.47
N ALA A 98 12.64 11.05 12.81
CA ALA A 98 11.81 10.29 11.88
C ALA A 98 11.32 11.16 10.71
N PHE A 99 11.00 12.43 10.95
CA PHE A 99 10.60 13.37 9.92
C PHE A 99 11.76 13.73 8.97
N GLU A 100 12.94 14.02 9.52
CA GLU A 100 14.14 14.26 8.71
C GLU A 100 14.46 13.08 7.78
N ALA A 101 14.36 11.86 8.29
CA ALA A 101 14.52 10.64 7.49
C ALA A 101 13.50 10.55 6.34
N LEU A 102 12.25 10.90 6.61
CA LEU A 102 11.19 10.90 5.61
C LEU A 102 11.42 11.99 4.54
N GLN A 103 11.84 13.18 4.94
CA GLN A 103 12.19 14.27 4.01
C GLN A 103 13.37 13.89 3.10
N CYS A 104 14.41 13.26 3.65
CA CYS A 104 15.54 12.76 2.87
C CYS A 104 15.08 11.75 1.81
N ALA A 105 14.28 10.77 2.20
CA ALA A 105 13.76 9.76 1.26
C ALA A 105 12.92 10.38 0.14
N VAL A 106 12.02 11.32 0.46
CA VAL A 106 11.19 12.04 -0.51
C VAL A 106 12.05 12.87 -1.46
N LYS A 107 13.08 13.54 -0.95
CA LYS A 107 14.03 14.31 -1.77
C LYS A 107 14.75 13.39 -2.77
N GLU A 108 15.35 12.30 -2.30
CA GLU A 108 16.10 11.41 -3.18
C GLU A 108 15.19 10.62 -4.15
N TYR A 109 13.94 10.37 -3.79
CA TYR A 109 12.93 9.85 -4.72
C TYR A 109 12.66 10.85 -5.87
N ARG A 110 12.46 12.14 -5.56
CA ARG A 110 12.29 13.20 -6.59
C ARG A 110 13.50 13.34 -7.51
N GLU A 111 14.68 13.11 -6.97
CA GLU A 111 15.94 13.12 -7.73
C GLU A 111 16.15 11.84 -8.55
N GLY A 112 15.27 10.85 -8.46
CA GLY A 112 15.35 9.59 -9.18
C GLY A 112 16.46 8.65 -8.69
N LYS A 113 16.92 8.82 -7.45
CA LYS A 113 17.98 8.00 -6.84
C LYS A 113 17.46 6.73 -6.18
N ILE A 114 16.17 6.70 -5.83
CA ILE A 114 15.46 5.52 -5.34
C ILE A 114 14.19 5.31 -6.15
N ASP A 115 13.79 4.06 -6.30
CA ASP A 115 12.65 3.64 -7.12
C ASP A 115 11.33 3.58 -6.34
N VAL A 116 11.41 3.20 -5.06
CA VAL A 116 10.26 2.99 -4.17
C VAL A 116 10.58 3.43 -2.74
N ILE A 117 9.53 3.70 -1.96
CA ILE A 117 9.67 4.09 -0.55
C ILE A 117 8.98 3.04 0.33
N VAL A 118 9.71 2.51 1.31
CA VAL A 118 9.17 1.70 2.40
C VAL A 118 9.33 2.48 3.71
N THR A 119 8.27 2.62 4.50
CA THR A 119 8.36 3.42 5.72
C THR A 119 8.22 2.55 6.96
N ALA A 120 9.22 2.58 7.85
CA ALA A 120 9.06 2.01 9.19
C ALA A 120 8.12 2.87 10.05
N PRO A 121 7.57 2.31 11.14
CA PRO A 121 6.55 2.98 11.94
C PRO A 121 7.03 4.26 12.60
N ILE A 122 6.12 5.23 12.73
CA ILE A 122 6.30 6.47 13.48
C ILE A 122 5.27 6.60 14.59
N ASN A 123 5.61 7.36 15.63
CA ASN A 123 4.63 7.79 16.60
C ASN A 123 4.01 9.12 16.15
N LYS A 124 2.68 9.11 15.95
CA LYS A 124 1.95 10.27 15.44
C LYS A 124 2.01 11.49 16.37
N ASN A 125 2.07 11.26 17.68
CA ASN A 125 2.13 12.37 18.64
C ASN A 125 3.52 13.02 18.70
N SER A 126 4.59 12.23 18.57
CA SER A 126 5.97 12.74 18.64
C SER A 126 6.45 13.38 17.35
N ILE A 127 5.91 12.99 16.19
CA ILE A 127 6.29 13.58 14.89
C ILE A 127 5.59 14.92 14.64
N HIS A 128 4.44 15.18 15.29
CA HIS A 128 3.75 16.47 15.17
C HIS A 128 4.63 17.63 15.64
N SER A 129 4.88 18.56 14.72
CA SER A 129 5.69 19.77 14.95
C SER A 129 5.18 20.91 14.06
N GLU A 130 5.75 22.11 14.21
CA GLU A 130 5.46 23.21 13.27
C GLU A 130 5.79 22.86 11.81
N ALA A 131 6.70 21.93 11.58
CA ALA A 131 7.11 21.48 10.26
C ALA A 131 6.31 20.26 9.74
N PHE A 132 5.66 19.49 10.62
CA PHE A 132 4.87 18.31 10.25
C PHE A 132 3.44 18.40 10.81
N HIS A 133 2.53 18.90 9.97
CA HIS A 133 1.10 19.09 10.32
C HIS A 133 0.19 17.98 9.80
N PHE A 134 0.75 16.90 9.27
CA PHE A 134 0.00 15.81 8.65
C PHE A 134 -0.42 14.76 9.67
N PRO A 135 -1.58 14.09 9.48
CA PRO A 135 -2.02 12.98 10.34
C PRO A 135 -1.08 11.77 10.33
N GLY A 136 -0.30 11.61 9.26
CA GLY A 136 0.64 10.49 9.11
C GLY A 136 1.43 10.52 7.81
N HIS A 137 2.13 9.41 7.53
CA HIS A 137 2.94 9.25 6.31
C HIS A 137 2.14 9.41 5.01
N THR A 138 0.93 8.87 4.96
CA THR A 138 0.10 8.83 3.74
C THR A 138 -0.23 10.23 3.28
N GLU A 139 -0.72 11.08 4.19
CA GLU A 139 -1.11 12.44 3.87
C GLU A 139 0.11 13.32 3.51
N PHE A 140 1.23 13.11 4.20
CA PHE A 140 2.49 13.78 3.84
C PHE A 140 2.97 13.38 2.44
N ILE A 141 3.01 12.08 2.14
CA ILE A 141 3.46 11.58 0.83
C ILE A 141 2.48 11.99 -0.28
N GLU A 142 1.16 11.99 -0.01
CA GLU A 142 0.17 12.52 -0.95
C GLU A 142 0.45 14.00 -1.28
N ALA A 143 0.72 14.82 -0.26
CA ALA A 143 1.01 16.23 -0.45
C ALA A 143 2.31 16.47 -1.24
N GLU A 144 3.37 15.69 -0.93
CA GLU A 144 4.69 15.88 -1.51
C GLU A 144 4.86 15.21 -2.89
N LEU A 145 4.31 14.01 -3.08
CA LEU A 145 4.56 13.16 -4.26
C LEU A 145 3.27 12.75 -5.00
N GLY A 146 2.12 13.26 -4.59
CA GLY A 146 0.84 12.84 -5.15
C GLY A 146 0.51 13.46 -6.51
N GLU A 147 1.14 14.59 -6.90
CA GLU A 147 0.87 15.27 -8.16
C GLU A 147 -0.63 15.55 -8.39
N GLY A 148 -1.38 15.85 -7.31
CA GLY A 148 -2.82 16.06 -7.34
C GLY A 148 -3.68 14.80 -7.30
N ASN A 149 -3.08 13.62 -7.30
CA ASN A 149 -3.80 12.36 -7.12
C ASN A 149 -4.16 12.13 -5.66
N LYS A 150 -5.21 11.32 -5.44
CA LYS A 150 -5.71 10.94 -4.12
C LYS A 150 -5.20 9.57 -3.69
N ALA A 151 -4.75 9.48 -2.45
CA ALA A 151 -4.33 8.23 -1.86
C ALA A 151 -5.52 7.35 -1.46
N LEU A 152 -5.34 6.04 -1.61
CA LEU A 152 -6.21 5.02 -1.07
C LEU A 152 -5.36 4.04 -0.27
N MET A 153 -5.67 3.87 1.01
CA MET A 153 -5.04 2.87 1.85
C MET A 153 -5.57 1.48 1.50
N ILE A 154 -4.68 0.59 1.11
CA ILE A 154 -4.95 -0.84 0.91
C ILE A 154 -4.11 -1.61 1.91
N LEU A 155 -4.77 -2.29 2.84
CA LEU A 155 -4.11 -3.27 3.69
C LEU A 155 -4.23 -4.65 3.05
N MET A 156 -3.14 -5.40 3.07
CA MET A 156 -3.10 -6.70 2.42
C MET A 156 -2.20 -7.67 3.19
N ASN A 157 -2.54 -8.93 3.05
CA ASN A 157 -1.73 -10.07 3.43
C ASN A 157 -1.79 -11.14 2.33
N SER A 158 -1.32 -12.35 2.60
CA SER A 158 -1.36 -13.46 1.64
C SER A 158 -2.77 -13.87 1.21
N SER A 159 -3.80 -13.54 2.01
CA SER A 159 -5.18 -14.02 1.84
C SER A 159 -6.10 -13.01 1.15
N MET A 160 -5.93 -11.72 1.38
CA MET A 160 -6.83 -10.70 0.83
C MET A 160 -6.22 -9.30 0.78
N ARG A 161 -6.87 -8.41 0.03
CA ARG A 161 -6.62 -6.96 -0.02
C ARG A 161 -7.87 -6.23 0.43
N VAL A 162 -7.73 -5.32 1.38
CA VAL A 162 -8.83 -4.53 1.93
C VAL A 162 -8.54 -3.05 1.76
N ALA A 163 -9.41 -2.36 1.05
CA ALA A 163 -9.43 -0.91 0.97
C ALA A 163 -10.54 -0.35 1.87
N LEU A 164 -10.38 0.89 2.33
CA LEU A 164 -11.28 1.53 3.27
C LEU A 164 -11.93 2.77 2.65
N ALA A 165 -13.26 2.87 2.75
CA ALA A 165 -13.98 4.08 2.35
C ALA A 165 -13.73 5.22 3.33
N THR A 166 -13.82 4.95 4.64
CA THR A 166 -13.42 5.85 5.72
C THR A 166 -12.32 5.20 6.55
N VAL A 167 -11.29 5.95 6.99
CA VAL A 167 -10.08 5.40 7.60
C VAL A 167 -10.06 5.65 9.11
N HIS A 168 -9.59 6.80 9.57
CA HIS A 168 -9.38 7.12 10.98
C HIS A 168 -10.49 8.03 11.52
N GLU A 169 -11.73 7.63 11.33
CA GLU A 169 -12.89 8.41 11.76
C GLU A 169 -13.59 7.74 12.95
N PRO A 170 -14.13 8.51 13.89
CA PRO A 170 -14.99 7.95 14.91
C PRO A 170 -16.19 7.23 14.28
N ILE A 171 -16.55 6.06 14.80
CA ILE A 171 -17.63 5.25 14.24
C ILE A 171 -18.97 6.03 14.16
N SER A 172 -19.19 6.96 15.08
CA SER A 172 -20.38 7.83 15.07
C SER A 172 -20.47 8.77 13.87
N LYS A 173 -19.36 9.00 13.16
CA LYS A 173 -19.32 9.86 11.97
C LYS A 173 -19.37 9.08 10.67
N VAL A 174 -19.10 7.77 10.68
CA VAL A 174 -18.96 6.96 9.47
C VAL A 174 -20.15 7.11 8.53
N ALA A 175 -21.37 6.89 9.03
CA ALA A 175 -22.58 6.98 8.21
C ALA A 175 -22.74 8.34 7.53
N SER A 176 -22.42 9.44 8.25
CA SER A 176 -22.56 10.81 7.72
C SER A 176 -21.46 11.19 6.71
N LEU A 177 -20.32 10.52 6.74
CA LEU A 177 -19.22 10.74 5.81
C LEU A 177 -19.39 9.96 4.49
N LEU A 178 -20.16 8.86 4.53
CA LEU A 178 -20.40 8.08 3.34
C LEU A 178 -21.26 8.85 2.34
N SER A 179 -20.78 8.90 1.13
CA SER A 179 -21.52 9.43 -0.02
C SER A 179 -21.28 8.55 -1.24
N LYS A 180 -22.19 8.63 -2.20
CA LYS A 180 -22.06 7.93 -3.47
C LYS A 180 -20.76 8.29 -4.17
N ASP A 181 -20.41 9.58 -4.19
CA ASP A 181 -19.19 10.06 -4.86
C ASP A 181 -17.92 9.59 -4.17
N LEU A 182 -17.88 9.54 -2.84
CA LEU A 182 -16.76 8.98 -2.08
C LEU A 182 -16.53 7.52 -2.44
N ILE A 183 -17.59 6.70 -2.42
CA ILE A 183 -17.50 5.26 -2.74
C ILE A 183 -17.02 5.06 -4.17
N LYS A 184 -17.55 5.83 -5.14
CA LYS A 184 -17.14 5.78 -6.54
C LYS A 184 -15.67 6.18 -6.71
N GLU A 185 -15.21 7.22 -6.03
CA GLU A 185 -13.80 7.64 -6.04
C GLU A 185 -12.90 6.51 -5.56
N LYS A 186 -13.22 5.92 -4.39
CA LYS A 186 -12.44 4.81 -3.82
C LYS A 186 -12.44 3.58 -4.75
N LEU A 187 -13.58 3.22 -5.34
CA LEU A 187 -13.69 2.11 -6.29
C LEU A 187 -12.86 2.34 -7.55
N ARG A 188 -12.83 3.57 -8.11
CA ARG A 188 -12.01 3.88 -9.29
C ARG A 188 -10.51 3.77 -8.99
N ILE A 189 -10.07 4.29 -7.84
CA ILE A 189 -8.66 4.18 -7.42
C ILE A 189 -8.30 2.71 -7.21
N LEU A 190 -9.15 1.96 -6.46
CA LEU A 190 -8.93 0.55 -6.18
C LEU A 190 -8.86 -0.29 -7.47
N PHE A 191 -9.82 -0.11 -8.39
CA PHE A 191 -9.86 -0.82 -9.66
C PHE A 191 -8.61 -0.55 -10.50
N ARG A 192 -8.18 0.73 -10.60
CA ARG A 192 -6.95 1.09 -11.31
C ARG A 192 -5.75 0.44 -10.67
N SER A 193 -5.64 0.50 -9.34
CA SER A 193 -4.54 -0.11 -8.60
C SER A 193 -4.47 -1.62 -8.80
N LEU A 194 -5.61 -2.34 -8.75
CA LEU A 194 -5.63 -3.77 -9.01
C LEU A 194 -5.11 -4.12 -10.41
N LYS A 195 -5.35 -3.27 -11.40
CA LYS A 195 -4.82 -3.46 -12.76
C LYS A 195 -3.35 -3.14 -12.86
N THR A 196 -2.95 -1.95 -12.43
CA THR A 196 -1.59 -1.42 -12.67
C THR A 196 -0.58 -1.90 -11.64
N ASP A 197 -0.98 -1.98 -10.37
CA ASP A 197 -0.10 -2.32 -9.27
C ASP A 197 -0.01 -3.83 -9.03
N PHE A 198 -1.13 -4.55 -9.25
CA PHE A 198 -1.20 -6.01 -9.03
C PHE A 198 -1.31 -6.82 -10.32
N GLY A 199 -1.36 -6.19 -11.50
CA GLY A 199 -1.39 -6.87 -12.79
C GLY A 199 -2.66 -7.69 -13.06
N ILE A 200 -3.78 -7.38 -12.41
CA ILE A 200 -5.04 -8.10 -12.56
C ILE A 200 -5.83 -7.49 -13.71
N GLU A 201 -5.96 -8.20 -14.81
CA GLU A 201 -6.62 -7.66 -16.03
C GLU A 201 -8.10 -7.35 -15.83
N ILE A 202 -8.83 -8.20 -15.11
CA ILE A 202 -10.28 -8.09 -14.88
C ILE A 202 -10.55 -8.16 -13.37
N PRO A 203 -10.28 -7.07 -12.62
CA PRO A 203 -10.45 -7.06 -11.18
C PRO A 203 -11.91 -7.23 -10.76
N ARG A 204 -12.14 -8.04 -9.74
CA ARG A 204 -13.43 -8.23 -9.08
C ARG A 204 -13.36 -7.67 -7.66
N ILE A 205 -14.16 -6.64 -7.38
CA ILE A 205 -14.17 -5.94 -6.11
C ILE A 205 -15.44 -6.27 -5.35
N ALA A 206 -15.31 -6.76 -4.11
CA ALA A 206 -16.43 -6.87 -3.19
C ALA A 206 -16.63 -5.54 -2.45
N VAL A 207 -17.86 -5.08 -2.35
CA VAL A 207 -18.23 -3.89 -1.57
C VAL A 207 -19.06 -4.34 -0.38
N LEU A 208 -18.62 -4.02 0.82
CA LEU A 208 -19.35 -4.38 2.04
C LEU A 208 -20.51 -3.40 2.28
N ALA A 209 -21.54 -3.89 2.94
CA ALA A 209 -22.61 -3.05 3.50
C ALA A 209 -22.07 -2.27 4.72
N LEU A 210 -22.72 -1.18 5.05
CA LEU A 210 -22.46 -0.46 6.32
C LEU A 210 -23.19 -1.14 7.47
N ASN A 211 -24.48 -1.48 7.23
CA ASN A 211 -25.39 -1.95 8.28
C ASN A 211 -25.46 -3.50 8.33
N PRO A 212 -25.86 -4.05 9.49
CA PRO A 212 -26.13 -5.49 9.61
C PRO A 212 -27.11 -5.99 8.54
N HIS A 213 -26.90 -7.22 8.08
CA HIS A 213 -27.75 -7.88 7.07
C HIS A 213 -27.95 -7.08 5.77
N ALA A 214 -26.95 -6.23 5.43
CA ALA A 214 -27.03 -5.30 4.29
C ALA A 214 -28.33 -4.47 4.33
N SER A 215 -28.65 -3.91 5.51
CA SER A 215 -29.84 -3.12 5.86
C SER A 215 -31.20 -3.83 5.86
N ASP A 216 -31.25 -5.11 5.51
CA ASP A 216 -32.52 -5.87 5.39
C ASP A 216 -33.59 -5.09 4.60
N ASN A 217 -33.26 -4.72 3.37
CA ASN A 217 -34.08 -3.90 2.45
C ASN A 217 -34.45 -2.50 3.00
N GLY A 218 -33.63 -1.93 3.85
CA GLY A 218 -33.84 -0.59 4.42
C GLY A 218 -34.55 -0.58 5.78
N LEU A 219 -34.78 -1.75 6.38
CA LEU A 219 -35.33 -1.86 7.73
C LEU A 219 -34.32 -1.42 8.79
N ILE A 220 -33.04 -1.72 8.54
CA ILE A 220 -31.89 -1.41 9.44
C ILE A 220 -30.99 -0.40 8.73
N GLY A 221 -31.42 0.84 8.60
CA GLY A 221 -30.68 1.87 7.87
C GLY A 221 -31.03 1.95 6.39
N LYS A 222 -30.57 3.01 5.73
CA LYS A 222 -30.90 3.29 4.33
C LYS A 222 -29.68 3.43 3.44
N GLU A 223 -28.50 3.45 4.03
CA GLU A 223 -27.23 3.75 3.35
C GLU A 223 -26.94 2.77 2.21
N GLU A 224 -27.34 1.52 2.35
CA GLU A 224 -27.23 0.52 1.28
C GLU A 224 -28.07 0.88 0.06
N ASN A 225 -29.34 1.25 0.27
CA ASN A 225 -30.27 1.53 -0.82
C ASN A 225 -30.06 2.92 -1.43
N GLU A 226 -29.70 3.92 -0.60
CA GLU A 226 -29.61 5.31 -1.04
C GLU A 226 -28.20 5.71 -1.50
N ILE A 227 -27.14 5.01 -1.03
CA ILE A 227 -25.75 5.40 -1.26
C ILE A 227 -24.93 4.26 -1.91
N ILE A 228 -24.82 3.09 -1.23
CA ILE A 228 -23.83 2.06 -1.60
C ILE A 228 -24.25 1.35 -2.90
N LYS A 229 -25.49 0.87 -2.97
CA LYS A 229 -25.98 0.17 -4.17
C LYS A 229 -26.02 1.07 -5.40
N PRO A 230 -26.52 2.32 -5.35
CA PRO A 230 -26.40 3.24 -6.49
C PRO A 230 -24.96 3.49 -6.93
N ALA A 231 -23.99 3.58 -6.00
CA ALA A 231 -22.58 3.70 -6.35
C ALA A 231 -22.08 2.47 -7.12
N ILE A 232 -22.41 1.26 -6.66
CA ILE A 232 -22.07 0.00 -7.34
C ILE A 232 -22.67 -0.05 -8.74
N ASP A 233 -23.96 0.27 -8.88
CA ASP A 233 -24.67 0.22 -10.16
C ASP A 233 -24.07 1.22 -11.19
N GLU A 234 -23.68 2.44 -10.74
CA GLU A 234 -22.99 3.42 -11.58
C GLU A 234 -21.58 2.94 -11.98
N MET A 235 -20.83 2.30 -11.08
CA MET A 235 -19.49 1.76 -11.40
C MET A 235 -19.59 0.60 -12.41
N ALA A 236 -20.62 -0.24 -12.32
CA ALA A 236 -20.86 -1.29 -13.29
C ALA A 236 -21.09 -0.71 -14.71
N ALA A 237 -21.79 0.43 -14.82
CA ALA A 237 -21.97 1.14 -16.08
C ALA A 237 -20.62 1.69 -16.64
N GLU A 238 -19.66 2.01 -15.77
CA GLU A 238 -18.28 2.36 -16.14
C GLU A 238 -17.40 1.13 -16.44
N LYS A 239 -17.96 -0.09 -16.47
CA LYS A 239 -17.26 -1.36 -16.67
C LYS A 239 -16.27 -1.72 -15.54
N ILE A 240 -16.48 -1.18 -14.35
CA ILE A 240 -15.77 -1.54 -13.13
C ILE A 240 -16.55 -2.65 -12.45
N GLN A 241 -15.95 -3.86 -12.36
CA GLN A 241 -16.59 -5.01 -11.76
C GLN A 241 -16.56 -4.92 -10.23
N CYS A 242 -17.61 -4.38 -9.65
CA CYS A 242 -17.85 -4.34 -8.22
C CYS A 242 -19.20 -4.96 -7.88
N PHE A 243 -19.24 -5.69 -6.77
CA PHE A 243 -20.35 -6.54 -6.38
C PHE A 243 -20.72 -6.28 -4.92
N GLY A 244 -22.00 -6.36 -4.59
CA GLY A 244 -22.52 -6.12 -3.25
C GLY A 244 -23.78 -5.27 -3.26
N PRO A 245 -24.13 -4.60 -2.15
CA PRO A 245 -23.41 -4.64 -0.87
C PRO A 245 -23.56 -5.99 -0.14
N PHE A 246 -22.45 -6.50 0.40
CA PHE A 246 -22.43 -7.76 1.15
C PHE A 246 -22.51 -7.50 2.65
N SER A 247 -23.32 -8.28 3.38
CA SER A 247 -23.28 -8.31 4.84
C SER A 247 -21.91 -8.80 5.31
N ALA A 248 -21.17 -7.98 6.10
CA ALA A 248 -19.78 -8.23 6.40
C ALA A 248 -19.55 -9.54 7.16
N ASP A 249 -20.38 -9.87 8.15
CA ASP A 249 -20.30 -11.09 8.93
C ASP A 249 -20.45 -12.35 8.08
N GLY A 250 -21.50 -12.39 7.24
CA GLY A 250 -21.73 -13.49 6.32
C GLY A 250 -20.63 -13.63 5.26
N PHE A 251 -20.17 -12.50 4.70
CA PHE A 251 -19.13 -12.45 3.67
C PHE A 251 -17.80 -13.02 4.14
N PHE A 252 -17.33 -12.59 5.32
CA PHE A 252 -16.09 -13.13 5.88
C PHE A 252 -16.28 -14.53 6.46
N GLY A 253 -17.40 -14.78 7.15
CA GLY A 253 -17.69 -16.06 7.77
C GLY A 253 -17.83 -17.22 6.78
N SER A 254 -18.38 -16.96 5.58
CA SER A 254 -18.48 -17.96 4.50
C SER A 254 -17.17 -18.16 3.72
N GLY A 255 -16.20 -17.27 3.89
CA GLY A 255 -14.97 -17.25 3.10
C GLY A 255 -15.16 -16.71 1.67
N ASP A 256 -16.24 -16.00 1.40
CA ASP A 256 -16.54 -15.44 0.08
C ASP A 256 -15.51 -14.40 -0.40
N TYR A 257 -14.76 -13.80 0.52
CA TYR A 257 -13.66 -12.90 0.18
C TYR A 257 -12.63 -13.53 -0.79
N ARG A 258 -12.48 -14.86 -0.78
CA ARG A 258 -11.58 -15.59 -1.69
C ARG A 258 -12.01 -15.55 -3.17
N LYS A 259 -13.25 -15.14 -3.44
CA LYS A 259 -13.80 -15.02 -4.80
C LYS A 259 -13.51 -13.65 -5.44
N PHE A 260 -12.88 -12.75 -4.68
CA PHE A 260 -12.63 -11.37 -5.07
C PHE A 260 -11.15 -11.01 -4.95
N ASP A 261 -10.72 -10.04 -5.75
CA ASP A 261 -9.35 -9.57 -5.78
C ASP A 261 -9.09 -8.51 -4.70
N ALA A 262 -10.14 -7.78 -4.31
CA ALA A 262 -10.12 -6.86 -3.20
C ALA A 262 -11.50 -6.65 -2.59
N VAL A 263 -11.52 -6.13 -1.37
CA VAL A 263 -12.71 -5.76 -0.61
C VAL A 263 -12.68 -4.27 -0.32
N LEU A 264 -13.76 -3.54 -0.61
CA LEU A 264 -13.97 -2.19 -0.10
C LEU A 264 -14.84 -2.26 1.15
N ALA A 265 -14.26 -1.98 2.30
CA ALA A 265 -14.96 -1.86 3.57
C ALA A 265 -15.37 -0.41 3.83
N MET A 266 -16.50 -0.21 4.51
CA MET A 266 -17.03 1.12 4.77
C MET A 266 -16.26 1.86 5.87
N TYR A 267 -15.70 1.14 6.83
CA TYR A 267 -14.90 1.71 7.92
C TYR A 267 -13.79 0.76 8.36
N HIS A 268 -12.86 1.30 9.13
CA HIS A 268 -11.60 0.69 9.51
C HIS A 268 -11.76 -0.74 10.08
N ASP A 269 -12.45 -0.90 11.19
CA ASP A 269 -12.49 -2.19 11.89
C ASP A 269 -13.30 -3.24 11.13
N GLN A 270 -14.27 -2.83 10.30
CA GLN A 270 -15.04 -3.74 9.47
C GLN A 270 -14.14 -4.57 8.52
N GLY A 271 -13.12 -3.92 7.97
CA GLY A 271 -12.19 -4.57 7.04
C GLY A 271 -10.95 -5.16 7.73
N LEU A 272 -10.42 -4.46 8.75
CA LEU A 272 -9.12 -4.82 9.30
C LEU A 272 -9.19 -5.89 10.39
N ILE A 273 -10.27 -6.02 11.13
CA ILE A 273 -10.43 -7.13 12.08
C ILE A 273 -10.32 -8.49 11.36
N PRO A 274 -11.10 -8.78 10.31
CA PRO A 274 -10.97 -10.06 9.61
C PRO A 274 -9.62 -10.23 8.90
N LEU A 275 -9.04 -9.16 8.33
CA LEU A 275 -7.71 -9.21 7.73
C LEU A 275 -6.66 -9.67 8.75
N LYS A 276 -6.59 -9.00 9.89
CA LYS A 276 -5.61 -9.29 10.95
C LYS A 276 -5.86 -10.62 11.67
N ALA A 277 -7.12 -11.03 11.79
CA ALA A 277 -7.46 -12.33 12.36
C ALA A 277 -6.99 -13.49 11.49
N LEU A 278 -6.89 -13.31 10.18
CA LEU A 278 -6.39 -14.32 9.26
C LEU A 278 -4.86 -14.41 9.25
N ASP A 279 -4.17 -13.29 9.25
CA ASP A 279 -2.70 -13.24 9.22
C ASP A 279 -2.24 -11.82 9.63
N MET A 280 -1.82 -11.70 10.88
CA MET A 280 -1.35 -10.42 11.42
C MET A 280 0.13 -10.18 11.12
N GLU A 281 0.93 -11.24 10.99
CA GLU A 281 2.39 -11.11 10.86
C GLU A 281 2.83 -10.61 9.49
N CYS A 282 2.10 -10.99 8.43
CA CYS A 282 2.43 -10.64 7.05
C CYS A 282 1.69 -9.39 6.54
N GLY A 283 1.09 -8.61 7.43
CA GLY A 283 0.30 -7.44 7.06
C GLY A 283 1.15 -6.34 6.40
N VAL A 284 0.70 -5.84 5.25
CA VAL A 284 1.31 -4.72 4.53
C VAL A 284 0.29 -3.63 4.30
N ASN A 285 0.67 -2.40 4.56
CA ASN A 285 -0.09 -1.22 4.18
C ASN A 285 0.51 -0.63 2.90
N PHE A 286 -0.24 -0.63 1.82
CA PHE A 286 0.10 -0.03 0.54
C PHE A 286 -0.69 1.25 0.31
N THR A 287 -0.01 2.32 -0.10
CA THR A 287 -0.62 3.58 -0.48
C THR A 287 -0.85 3.60 -1.99
N ALA A 288 -2.04 3.19 -2.41
CA ALA A 288 -2.47 3.18 -3.80
C ALA A 288 -2.88 4.58 -4.30
N GLY A 289 -2.98 4.75 -5.61
CA GLY A 289 -3.46 5.98 -6.26
C GLY A 289 -2.39 7.03 -6.51
N LEU A 290 -1.23 6.94 -5.88
CA LEU A 290 -0.14 7.89 -6.04
C LEU A 290 0.87 7.45 -7.12
N PRO A 291 1.60 8.38 -7.77
CA PRO A 291 2.68 8.05 -8.69
C PRO A 291 3.80 7.24 -8.01
N VAL A 292 4.16 7.60 -6.79
CA VAL A 292 5.15 6.89 -5.98
C VAL A 292 4.61 5.53 -5.49
N VAL A 293 5.46 4.51 -5.51
CA VAL A 293 5.16 3.26 -4.80
C VAL A 293 5.59 3.43 -3.35
N ARG A 294 4.62 3.41 -2.45
CA ARG A 294 4.89 3.45 -1.00
C ARG A 294 4.20 2.31 -0.28
N THR A 295 4.98 1.54 0.45
CA THR A 295 4.50 0.49 1.35
C THR A 295 4.98 0.69 2.79
N SER A 296 4.37 0.02 3.73
CA SER A 296 4.84 -0.04 5.11
C SER A 296 4.36 -1.33 5.77
N PRO A 297 5.06 -1.81 6.81
CA PRO A 297 4.51 -2.85 7.67
C PRO A 297 3.21 -2.38 8.35
N ASP A 298 2.32 -3.33 8.63
CA ASP A 298 1.02 -3.08 9.29
C ASP A 298 1.11 -3.24 10.81
N HIS A 299 2.16 -2.68 11.42
CA HIS A 299 2.32 -2.58 12.86
C HIS A 299 2.77 -1.17 13.25
N GLY A 300 2.62 -0.82 14.53
CA GLY A 300 3.07 0.45 15.09
C GLY A 300 4.52 0.41 15.58
N THR A 301 4.91 1.40 16.36
CA THR A 301 6.24 1.53 16.96
C THR A 301 6.55 0.44 17.98
N ALA A 302 5.53 -0.26 18.52
CA ALA A 302 5.65 -1.35 19.46
C ALA A 302 6.64 -1.06 20.61
N TYR A 303 6.40 0.04 21.30
CA TYR A 303 7.27 0.53 22.36
C TYR A 303 7.46 -0.46 23.51
N ASP A 304 6.47 -1.29 23.76
CA ASP A 304 6.47 -2.34 24.78
C ASP A 304 7.56 -3.41 24.58
N ILE A 305 7.98 -3.63 23.36
CA ILE A 305 9.02 -4.62 23.01
C ILE A 305 10.29 -4.00 22.39
N ALA A 306 10.35 -2.66 22.28
CA ALA A 306 11.48 -1.98 21.68
C ALA A 306 12.79 -2.27 22.41
N GLY A 307 13.86 -2.61 21.68
CA GLY A 307 15.17 -2.95 22.21
C GLY A 307 15.31 -4.34 22.81
N GLN A 308 14.27 -5.17 22.79
CA GLN A 308 14.31 -6.52 23.33
C GLN A 308 14.75 -7.59 22.30
N GLY A 309 14.86 -7.23 21.03
CA GLY A 309 15.27 -8.18 19.99
C GLY A 309 14.22 -9.23 19.64
N VAL A 310 12.94 -9.04 20.02
CA VAL A 310 11.85 -10.03 19.83
C VAL A 310 10.86 -9.65 18.72
N ALA A 311 10.96 -8.43 18.14
CA ALA A 311 10.06 -8.01 17.08
C ALA A 311 10.23 -8.89 15.84
N SER A 312 9.12 -9.28 15.20
CA SER A 312 9.12 -9.99 13.92
C SER A 312 9.41 -9.02 12.78
N GLU A 313 10.33 -9.38 11.91
CA GLU A 313 10.65 -8.63 10.70
C GLU A 313 9.75 -8.97 9.51
N GLU A 314 8.83 -9.92 9.64
CA GLU A 314 8.09 -10.48 8.50
C GLU A 314 7.25 -9.41 7.79
N SER A 315 6.53 -8.58 8.52
CA SER A 315 5.73 -7.51 7.93
C SER A 315 6.59 -6.48 7.16
N MET A 316 7.82 -6.18 7.65
CA MET A 316 8.78 -5.31 6.94
C MET A 316 9.29 -5.99 5.65
N ARG A 317 9.60 -7.29 5.72
CA ARG A 317 10.03 -8.08 4.56
C ARG A 317 8.94 -8.12 3.49
N GLN A 318 7.70 -8.37 3.88
CA GLN A 318 6.54 -8.36 2.98
C GLN A 318 6.29 -6.97 2.39
N ALA A 319 6.48 -5.89 3.15
CA ALA A 319 6.36 -4.53 2.64
C ALA A 319 7.41 -4.23 1.55
N ILE A 320 8.65 -4.71 1.71
CA ILE A 320 9.70 -4.57 0.70
C ILE A 320 9.36 -5.38 -0.56
N TYR A 321 8.93 -6.65 -0.42
CA TYR A 321 8.53 -7.47 -1.56
C TYR A 321 7.36 -6.84 -2.32
N ALA A 322 6.34 -6.37 -1.60
CA ALA A 322 5.20 -5.70 -2.20
C ALA A 322 5.62 -4.43 -2.98
N ALA A 323 6.53 -3.62 -2.43
CA ALA A 323 7.04 -2.44 -3.13
C ALA A 323 7.75 -2.80 -4.44
N ILE A 324 8.59 -3.84 -4.41
CA ILE A 324 9.32 -4.34 -5.58
C ILE A 324 8.35 -4.88 -6.65
N ASP A 325 7.38 -5.69 -6.26
CA ASP A 325 6.42 -6.32 -7.18
C ASP A 325 5.51 -5.27 -7.82
N ILE A 326 5.01 -4.31 -7.05
CA ILE A 326 4.20 -3.19 -7.53
C ILE A 326 5.01 -2.34 -8.53
N TYR A 327 6.26 -2.02 -8.21
CA TYR A 327 7.12 -1.26 -9.10
C TYR A 327 7.36 -2.01 -10.43
N ARG A 328 7.63 -3.31 -10.38
CA ARG A 328 7.78 -4.17 -11.57
C ARG A 328 6.49 -4.22 -12.38
N SER A 329 5.33 -4.36 -11.73
CA SER A 329 4.03 -4.36 -12.38
C SER A 329 3.79 -3.07 -13.14
N ARG A 330 4.02 -1.91 -12.51
CA ARG A 330 3.90 -0.58 -13.13
C ARG A 330 4.84 -0.41 -14.33
N ARG A 331 6.10 -0.86 -14.21
CA ARG A 331 7.04 -0.81 -15.35
C ARG A 331 6.57 -1.66 -16.53
N ASN A 332 6.09 -2.86 -16.25
CA ASN A 332 5.58 -3.76 -17.27
C ASN A 332 4.35 -3.18 -17.96
N GLU A 333 3.38 -2.65 -17.19
CA GLU A 333 2.19 -2.01 -17.74
C GLU A 333 2.56 -0.81 -18.62
N LYS A 334 3.48 0.04 -18.16
CA LYS A 334 4.00 1.16 -18.97
C LYS A 334 4.67 0.69 -20.25
N ALA A 335 5.45 -0.38 -20.21
CA ALA A 335 6.14 -0.92 -21.38
C ALA A 335 5.15 -1.52 -22.40
N ILE A 336 4.14 -2.27 -21.93
CA ILE A 336 3.09 -2.86 -22.78
C ILE A 336 2.23 -1.76 -23.42
N SER A 337 1.90 -0.73 -22.66
CA SER A 337 1.05 0.38 -23.10
C SER A 337 1.77 1.39 -24.01
N ALA A 338 3.11 1.39 -24.05
CA ALA A 338 3.89 2.34 -24.84
C ALA A 338 3.70 2.16 -26.36
N ASN A 339 3.42 0.95 -26.82
CA ASN A 339 3.21 0.67 -28.24
C ASN A 339 2.08 -0.37 -28.42
N PRO A 340 0.82 0.02 -28.17
CA PRO A 340 -0.30 -0.90 -28.28
C PRO A 340 -0.51 -1.31 -29.74
N LEU A 341 -0.74 -2.60 -29.97
CA LEU A 341 -1.14 -3.10 -31.28
C LEU A 341 -2.42 -2.38 -31.72
N GLY A 342 -2.40 -1.82 -32.93
CA GLY A 342 -3.58 -1.21 -33.54
C GLY A 342 -4.73 -2.23 -33.59
N LYS A 343 -5.93 -1.83 -33.16
CA LYS A 343 -7.11 -2.68 -33.33
C LYS A 343 -7.34 -2.89 -34.82
N LEU A 344 -7.02 -4.07 -35.33
CA LEU A 344 -7.46 -4.50 -36.66
C LEU A 344 -8.97 -4.79 -36.54
N TYR A 345 -9.79 -3.80 -36.90
CA TYR A 345 -11.19 -4.06 -37.19
C TYR A 345 -11.21 -4.83 -38.51
N PHE A 346 -11.34 -6.14 -38.43
CA PHE A 346 -11.86 -6.89 -39.56
C PHE A 346 -13.34 -6.55 -39.63
N ASP A 347 -13.76 -5.74 -40.60
CA ASP A 347 -15.12 -5.78 -41.05
C ASP A 347 -15.40 -7.23 -41.43
N ARG A 348 -16.17 -7.94 -40.63
CA ARG A 348 -16.80 -9.16 -41.09
C ARG A 348 -17.68 -8.75 -42.23
N ARG A 349 -17.19 -8.84 -43.45
CA ARG A 349 -18.04 -8.80 -44.60
C ARG A 349 -19.07 -9.87 -44.38
N ASP A 350 -20.32 -9.45 -44.31
CA ASP A 350 -21.44 -10.34 -44.17
C ASP A 350 -21.48 -11.16 -45.47
N ASP A 351 -21.01 -12.40 -45.41
CA ASP A 351 -21.02 -13.33 -46.54
C ASP A 351 -22.45 -13.78 -46.91
N SER A 352 -23.47 -13.26 -46.24
CA SER A 352 -24.88 -13.51 -46.57
C SER A 352 -25.26 -13.02 -47.96
N ASP A 353 -24.58 -12.03 -48.53
CA ASP A 353 -24.81 -11.57 -49.89
C ASP A 353 -24.23 -12.51 -50.96
N LYS A 354 -23.27 -13.35 -50.63
CA LYS A 354 -22.76 -14.36 -51.57
C LYS A 354 -23.72 -15.54 -51.81
N LEU A 355 -24.56 -15.83 -50.83
CA LEU A 355 -25.56 -16.90 -50.91
C LEU A 355 -26.79 -16.50 -51.74
N LYS A 356 -27.05 -15.22 -51.99
CA LYS A 356 -28.16 -14.74 -52.83
C LYS A 356 -27.95 -14.88 -54.32
N HIS A 357 -26.74 -15.23 -54.77
CA HIS A 357 -26.38 -15.39 -56.17
C HIS A 357 -26.22 -16.86 -56.62
N LEU A 358 -26.53 -17.81 -55.77
CA LEU A 358 -26.64 -19.20 -56.17
C LEU A 358 -28.07 -19.44 -56.62
N ASP A 359 -28.33 -19.21 -57.89
CA ASP A 359 -29.60 -19.58 -58.54
C ASP A 359 -29.69 -21.12 -58.61
N PRO A 360 -30.69 -21.73 -57.92
CA PRO A 360 -30.79 -23.19 -57.88
C PRO A 360 -31.26 -23.84 -59.21
N ASN A 361 -31.45 -23.04 -60.27
CA ASN A 361 -32.02 -23.50 -61.56
C ASN A 361 -31.08 -23.31 -62.75
N LYS A 362 -29.75 -23.21 -62.53
CA LYS A 362 -28.79 -23.32 -63.64
C LYS A 362 -28.12 -24.71 -63.60
N GLU A 363 -28.70 -25.65 -64.37
CA GLU A 363 -28.03 -26.82 -64.93
C GLU A 363 -26.92 -26.39 -65.90
#